data_85ecc4862b55f8b6e21a4ffd4966b10d
#
_entry.id   85ecc4862b55f8b6e21a4ffd4966b10d
#
_cell.length_a   1.000
_cell.length_b   1.000
_cell.length_c   1.000
_cell.angle_alpha   90.00
_cell.angle_beta   90.00
_cell.angle_gamma   90.00
#
_symmetry.space_group_name_H-M   'P 1'
#
loop_
_entity.id
_entity.type
_entity.pdbx_description
1 polymer ?
#
loop_
_entity_poly.entity_id
_entity_poly.type
_entity_poly.pdbx_seq_one_letter_code
_entity_poly.pdbx_strand_id
1 'polypeptide(L)'
;MKRHINFIIALTTAAMLLPATLTAGNKDRSGQAGASELLINPWSRSTGWANAGMSQIKGLEAIWSNVGGTAFTKKTELIFSHTNWLKGSDVNIYSFGFTQRISESGVLGLAIMSMNFGDIPITTTEYPDGGLGNFSPSLLNVGISYGKTFSNSIHAGFVLKVISESISDVSAEGVAIDAGIQYVTGALENIHFGITLKNIGPTMKFSGDGLSLRAFIPGQETQFTLEQRKDAFELPTQLVIGAGYDFLFENDYRFTLAGNFTSNSFTKDQITLGGELSLKDYVMLRAGYTYEDGIWDKIETDMRTNVTKGLAAGFTVQVPLNKENGSAFSVDYSYRTTDHFKGNHSIGARISF
;
A
#
# COMPACT_ATOMS: atom_id res chain seq x y z
N MET A 1 -35.41 5.01 -3.05
CA MET A 1 -35.49 4.29 -1.76
C MET A 1 -35.64 2.78 -1.91
N LYS A 2 -36.68 2.22 -2.53
CA LYS A 2 -36.84 0.75 -2.70
C LYS A 2 -35.66 0.05 -3.40
N ARG A 3 -35.03 0.68 -4.38
CA ARG A 3 -33.90 0.12 -5.15
C ARG A 3 -32.61 -0.02 -4.32
N HIS A 4 -32.37 0.90 -3.39
CA HIS A 4 -31.24 0.85 -2.45
C HIS A 4 -31.46 -0.23 -1.37
N ILE A 5 -32.70 -0.41 -0.91
CA ILE A 5 -33.07 -1.44 0.08
C ILE A 5 -32.83 -2.83 -0.50
N ASN A 6 -33.23 -3.08 -1.75
CA ASN A 6 -32.99 -4.37 -2.41
C ASN A 6 -31.53 -4.65 -2.62
N PHE A 7 -30.69 -3.65 -2.90
CA PHE A 7 -29.25 -3.82 -3.04
C PHE A 7 -28.59 -4.13 -1.69
N ILE A 8 -28.98 -3.44 -0.61
CA ILE A 8 -28.48 -3.72 0.74
C ILE A 8 -28.87 -5.14 1.17
N ILE A 9 -30.10 -5.58 0.91
CA ILE A 9 -30.53 -6.97 1.19
C ILE A 9 -29.71 -7.97 0.38
N ALA A 10 -29.46 -7.72 -0.91
CA ALA A 10 -28.65 -8.58 -1.75
C ALA A 10 -27.20 -8.65 -1.27
N LEU A 11 -26.63 -7.52 -0.85
CA LEU A 11 -25.26 -7.45 -0.33
C LEU A 11 -25.11 -8.16 1.02
N THR A 12 -26.09 -8.00 1.92
CA THR A 12 -26.11 -8.71 3.21
C THR A 12 -26.31 -10.21 3.03
N THR A 13 -27.15 -10.63 2.09
CA THR A 13 -27.35 -12.03 1.77
C THR A 13 -26.10 -12.65 1.12
N ALA A 14 -25.43 -11.92 0.22
CA ALA A 14 -24.16 -12.34 -0.38
C ALA A 14 -23.04 -12.44 0.67
N ALA A 15 -22.98 -11.52 1.63
CA ALA A 15 -22.03 -11.56 2.74
C ALA A 15 -22.26 -12.75 3.71
N MET A 16 -23.51 -13.17 3.89
CA MET A 16 -23.85 -14.35 4.70
C MET A 16 -23.56 -15.68 3.99
N LEU A 17 -23.38 -15.68 2.67
CA LEU A 17 -23.06 -16.85 1.87
C LEU A 17 -21.55 -17.07 1.71
N LEU A 18 -20.71 -16.18 2.22
CA LEU A 18 -19.27 -16.40 2.25
C LEU A 18 -18.96 -17.55 3.22
N PRO A 19 -18.41 -18.67 2.74
CA PRO A 19 -18.06 -19.78 3.62
C PRO A 19 -17.05 -19.30 4.67
N ALA A 20 -17.25 -19.69 5.91
CA ALA A 20 -16.44 -19.33 7.07
C ALA A 20 -14.97 -19.83 7.03
N THR A 21 -14.56 -20.43 5.90
CA THR A 21 -13.21 -20.99 5.70
C THR A 21 -12.59 -20.50 4.38
N LEU A 22 -12.41 -19.18 4.24
CA LEU A 22 -11.52 -18.66 3.22
C LEU A 22 -10.07 -18.77 3.75
N THR A 23 -9.45 -19.92 3.54
CA THR A 23 -8.04 -20.17 3.82
C THR A 23 -7.28 -20.31 2.48
N ALA A 24 -7.22 -19.25 1.70
CA ALA A 24 -6.42 -19.22 0.47
C ALA A 24 -5.00 -18.70 0.73
N GLY A 25 -4.79 -17.94 1.82
CA GLY A 25 -3.48 -17.48 2.26
C GLY A 25 -2.57 -18.63 2.71
N ASN A 26 -1.29 -18.50 2.41
CA ASN A 26 -0.30 -19.53 2.73
C ASN A 26 0.50 -19.15 3.98
N LYS A 27 -0.10 -19.39 5.16
CA LYS A 27 0.54 -19.12 6.45
C LYS A 27 1.84 -19.92 6.65
N ASP A 28 1.96 -21.09 6.00
CA ASP A 28 3.13 -21.97 6.13
C ASP A 28 4.36 -21.38 5.42
N ARG A 29 4.15 -20.36 4.58
CA ARG A 29 5.20 -19.58 3.92
C ARG A 29 5.49 -18.24 4.60
N SER A 30 4.91 -17.97 5.77
CA SER A 30 5.17 -16.74 6.52
C SER A 30 6.66 -16.58 6.80
N GLY A 31 7.22 -15.39 6.52
CA GLY A 31 8.64 -15.09 6.71
C GLY A 31 9.56 -15.54 5.57
N GLN A 32 9.05 -16.16 4.49
CA GLN A 32 9.86 -16.55 3.32
C GLN A 32 10.00 -15.43 2.28
N ALA A 33 9.12 -14.44 2.28
CA ALA A 33 9.23 -13.26 1.43
C ALA A 33 10.08 -12.17 2.10
N GLY A 34 10.83 -11.43 1.30
CA GLY A 34 11.42 -10.14 1.66
C GLY A 34 10.63 -8.98 1.08
N ALA A 35 11.23 -7.78 1.06
CA ALA A 35 10.63 -6.57 0.51
C ALA A 35 9.20 -6.29 1.04
N SER A 36 8.99 -6.49 2.35
CA SER A 36 7.67 -6.38 2.99
C SER A 36 7.09 -4.95 2.96
N GLU A 37 7.92 -3.94 2.73
CA GLU A 37 7.50 -2.54 2.52
C GLU A 37 6.62 -2.38 1.29
N LEU A 38 6.69 -3.30 0.30
CA LEU A 38 5.80 -3.33 -0.86
C LEU A 38 4.32 -3.54 -0.49
N LEU A 39 4.05 -4.08 0.70
CA LEU A 39 2.70 -4.26 1.25
C LEU A 39 2.16 -2.98 1.91
N ILE A 40 3.02 -1.97 2.15
CA ILE A 40 2.66 -0.72 2.79
C ILE A 40 2.14 0.25 1.74
N ASN A 41 0.90 0.71 1.90
CA ASN A 41 0.39 1.81 1.09
C ASN A 41 0.87 3.14 1.69
N PRO A 42 1.60 3.97 0.93
CA PRO A 42 2.18 5.21 1.45
C PRO A 42 1.21 6.40 1.48
N TRP A 43 0.02 6.28 0.88
CA TRP A 43 -0.89 7.39 0.69
C TRP A 43 -1.88 7.54 1.83
N SER A 44 -1.89 8.72 2.46
CA SER A 44 -2.70 9.01 3.64
C SER A 44 -4.20 8.84 3.42
N ARG A 45 -4.70 9.23 2.25
CA ARG A 45 -6.13 9.11 1.92
C ARG A 45 -6.57 7.64 1.88
N SER A 46 -5.82 6.81 1.16
CA SER A 46 -6.14 5.38 1.01
C SER A 46 -6.02 4.63 2.34
N THR A 47 -5.01 4.94 3.16
CA THR A 47 -4.81 4.31 4.47
C THR A 47 -5.87 4.71 5.48
N GLY A 48 -6.54 5.86 5.31
CA GLY A 48 -7.59 6.34 6.20
C GLY A 48 -8.87 5.50 6.24
N TRP A 49 -9.06 4.58 5.31
CA TRP A 49 -10.12 3.56 5.33
C TRP A 49 -9.57 2.15 5.14
N ALA A 50 -8.37 1.90 5.67
CA ALA A 50 -7.70 0.61 5.66
C ALA A 50 -7.46 0.04 4.24
N ASN A 51 -7.36 0.88 3.21
CA ASN A 51 -7.25 0.52 1.79
C ASN A 51 -8.50 -0.17 1.20
N ALA A 52 -9.69 -0.01 1.81
CA ALA A 52 -10.93 -0.63 1.34
C ALA A 52 -11.34 -0.17 -0.08
N GLY A 53 -10.92 1.00 -0.51
CA GLY A 53 -11.35 1.63 -1.75
C GLY A 53 -10.61 1.22 -3.01
N MET A 54 -9.98 0.05 -3.09
CA MET A 54 -9.19 -0.34 -4.26
C MET A 54 -9.99 -0.40 -5.57
N SER A 55 -11.29 -0.65 -5.51
CA SER A 55 -12.18 -0.66 -6.68
C SER A 55 -12.62 0.72 -7.15
N GLN A 56 -12.41 1.75 -6.32
CA GLN A 56 -12.93 3.12 -6.55
C GLN A 56 -11.84 4.18 -6.54
N ILE A 57 -10.60 3.79 -6.19
CA ILE A 57 -9.49 4.73 -6.11
C ILE A 57 -9.22 5.35 -7.47
N LYS A 58 -9.06 6.68 -7.50
CA LYS A 58 -8.85 7.45 -8.73
C LYS A 58 -7.60 8.31 -8.61
N GLY A 59 -6.95 8.55 -9.74
CA GLY A 59 -5.79 9.42 -9.83
C GLY A 59 -4.50 8.74 -9.35
N LEU A 60 -3.59 9.54 -8.83
CA LEU A 60 -2.21 9.13 -8.51
C LEU A 60 -2.13 8.03 -7.46
N GLU A 61 -2.96 8.07 -6.42
CA GLU A 61 -2.95 7.05 -5.36
C GLU A 61 -3.20 5.63 -5.89
N ALA A 62 -3.86 5.52 -7.04
CA ALA A 62 -4.16 4.26 -7.68
C ALA A 62 -2.89 3.48 -8.08
N ILE A 63 -1.76 4.15 -8.28
CA ILE A 63 -0.48 3.49 -8.59
C ILE A 63 -0.15 2.41 -7.55
N TRP A 64 -0.48 2.64 -6.27
CA TRP A 64 -0.15 1.70 -5.19
C TRP A 64 -1.28 0.74 -4.83
N SER A 65 -2.52 1.05 -5.19
CA SER A 65 -3.69 0.24 -4.85
C SER A 65 -4.20 -0.59 -6.01
N ASN A 66 -4.70 0.09 -7.06
CA ASN A 66 -5.15 -0.52 -8.30
C ASN A 66 -4.86 0.45 -9.45
N VAL A 67 -3.83 0.16 -10.19
CA VAL A 67 -3.29 1.06 -11.22
C VAL A 67 -4.29 1.43 -12.33
N GLY A 68 -5.34 0.64 -12.53
CA GLY A 68 -6.45 1.01 -13.43
C GLY A 68 -7.08 2.35 -13.09
N GLY A 69 -7.07 2.73 -11.81
CA GLY A 69 -7.60 4.00 -11.33
C GLY A 69 -6.79 5.24 -11.73
N THR A 70 -5.54 5.09 -12.17
CA THR A 70 -4.75 6.22 -12.70
C THR A 70 -5.35 6.81 -13.95
N ALA A 71 -6.09 6.01 -14.73
CA ALA A 71 -6.79 6.45 -15.94
C ALA A 71 -7.81 7.57 -15.68
N PHE A 72 -8.25 7.76 -14.43
CA PHE A 72 -9.16 8.84 -14.04
C PHE A 72 -8.46 10.18 -13.75
N THR A 73 -7.13 10.27 -13.78
CA THR A 73 -6.41 11.54 -13.68
C THR A 73 -6.91 12.51 -14.76
N LYS A 74 -7.41 13.69 -14.38
CA LYS A 74 -7.98 14.67 -15.32
C LYS A 74 -6.89 15.26 -16.22
N LYS A 75 -5.91 15.93 -15.65
CA LYS A 75 -4.79 16.53 -16.36
C LYS A 75 -3.48 16.18 -15.68
N THR A 76 -3.25 16.74 -14.50
CA THR A 76 -2.03 16.56 -13.70
C THR A 76 -2.42 16.39 -12.26
N GLU A 77 -1.76 15.49 -11.54
CA GLU A 77 -1.91 15.34 -10.10
C GLU A 77 -0.55 15.15 -9.46
N LEU A 78 -0.34 15.82 -8.34
CA LEU A 78 0.85 15.74 -7.50
C LEU A 78 0.42 15.40 -6.09
N ILE A 79 1.08 14.44 -5.46
CA ILE A 79 0.87 14.09 -4.06
C ILE A 79 2.21 13.98 -3.36
N PHE A 80 2.28 14.57 -2.16
CA PHE A 80 3.31 14.30 -1.18
C PHE A 80 2.66 13.69 0.06
N SER A 81 3.27 12.66 0.65
CA SER A 81 2.79 12.03 1.89
C SER A 81 3.97 11.72 2.82
N HIS A 82 3.74 11.94 4.12
CA HIS A 82 4.65 11.55 5.19
C HIS A 82 3.90 10.67 6.19
N THR A 83 4.46 9.52 6.53
CA THR A 83 3.92 8.61 7.54
C THR A 83 4.96 8.37 8.62
N ASN A 84 4.58 8.68 9.87
CA ASN A 84 5.30 8.20 11.04
C ASN A 84 4.82 6.76 11.30
N TRP A 85 5.66 5.80 10.89
CA TRP A 85 5.33 4.37 10.92
C TRP A 85 5.63 3.81 12.30
N LEU A 86 4.67 3.10 12.91
CA LEU A 86 4.80 2.54 14.27
C LEU A 86 5.31 3.60 15.24
N LYS A 87 4.52 4.65 15.46
CA LYS A 87 4.93 5.84 16.23
C LYS A 87 5.65 5.48 17.54
N GLY A 88 6.91 5.88 17.63
CA GLY A 88 7.83 5.53 18.71
C GLY A 88 8.99 4.62 18.26
N SER A 89 9.04 4.21 16.98
CA SER A 89 10.12 3.40 16.40
C SER A 89 11.15 4.22 15.60
N ASP A 90 10.95 5.53 15.46
CA ASP A 90 11.72 6.45 14.61
C ASP A 90 11.70 6.12 13.11
N VAL A 91 10.83 5.17 12.70
CA VAL A 91 10.64 4.80 11.30
C VAL A 91 9.71 5.79 10.61
N ASN A 92 10.17 6.37 9.51
CA ASN A 92 9.44 7.35 8.72
C ASN A 92 9.36 6.93 7.26
N ILE A 93 8.19 7.13 6.65
CA ILE A 93 7.95 6.89 5.23
C ILE A 93 7.65 8.23 4.56
N TYR A 94 8.40 8.54 3.52
CA TYR A 94 8.20 9.70 2.66
C TYR A 94 7.79 9.22 1.27
N SER A 95 6.77 9.84 0.70
CA SER A 95 6.28 9.45 -0.61
C SER A 95 5.96 10.68 -1.45
N PHE A 96 6.34 10.61 -2.69
CA PHE A 96 6.04 11.60 -3.71
C PHE A 96 5.47 10.90 -4.94
N GLY A 97 4.51 11.53 -5.59
CA GLY A 97 3.97 11.01 -6.82
C GLY A 97 3.51 12.12 -7.76
N PHE A 98 3.48 11.75 -9.03
CA PHE A 98 3.08 12.60 -10.14
C PHE A 98 2.33 11.76 -11.17
N THR A 99 1.19 12.26 -11.65
CA THR A 99 0.51 11.68 -12.82
C THR A 99 0.18 12.78 -13.83
N GLN A 100 0.29 12.42 -15.11
CA GLN A 100 0.04 13.30 -16.23
C GLN A 100 -0.78 12.58 -17.30
N ARG A 101 -1.91 13.15 -17.69
CA ARG A 101 -2.64 12.72 -18.87
C ARG A 101 -1.86 13.12 -20.12
N ILE A 102 -1.51 12.14 -20.94
CA ILE A 102 -0.70 12.33 -22.15
C ILE A 102 -1.49 12.16 -23.44
N SER A 103 -2.70 11.58 -23.35
CA SER A 103 -3.62 11.42 -24.47
C SER A 103 -5.06 11.41 -23.96
N GLU A 104 -6.04 11.35 -24.87
CA GLU A 104 -7.46 11.27 -24.48
C GLU A 104 -7.76 10.09 -23.55
N SER A 105 -7.09 8.97 -23.73
CA SER A 105 -7.32 7.74 -22.95
C SER A 105 -6.15 7.30 -22.08
N GLY A 106 -4.96 7.92 -22.18
CA GLY A 106 -3.73 7.46 -21.54
C GLY A 106 -3.17 8.42 -20.51
N VAL A 107 -2.70 7.88 -19.40
CA VAL A 107 -2.08 8.59 -18.27
C VAL A 107 -0.76 7.91 -17.92
N LEU A 108 0.30 8.70 -17.83
CA LEU A 108 1.58 8.29 -17.24
C LEU A 108 1.65 8.71 -15.78
N GLY A 109 2.31 7.90 -14.97
CA GLY A 109 2.53 8.19 -13.56
C GLY A 109 3.90 7.76 -13.07
N LEU A 110 4.36 8.46 -12.05
CA LEU A 110 5.56 8.17 -11.28
C LEU A 110 5.20 8.22 -9.80
N ALA A 111 5.63 7.24 -9.03
CA ALA A 111 5.51 7.25 -7.57
C ALA A 111 6.81 6.78 -6.95
N ILE A 112 7.24 7.47 -5.91
CA ILE A 112 8.44 7.16 -5.14
C ILE A 112 8.03 7.01 -3.68
N MET A 113 8.51 5.96 -3.03
CA MET A 113 8.37 5.72 -1.61
C MET A 113 9.74 5.44 -1.02
N SER A 114 10.11 6.18 0.01
CA SER A 114 11.34 5.96 0.79
C SER A 114 10.97 5.71 2.25
N MET A 115 11.47 4.62 2.82
CA MET A 115 11.33 4.28 4.23
C MET A 115 12.70 4.37 4.90
N ASN A 116 12.78 5.18 5.95
CA ASN A 116 13.99 5.45 6.71
C ASN A 116 13.79 4.98 8.16
N PHE A 117 14.80 4.33 8.71
CA PHE A 117 14.79 3.72 10.05
C PHE A 117 15.53 4.54 11.11
N GLY A 118 15.94 5.76 10.77
CA GLY A 118 16.78 6.57 11.66
C GLY A 118 18.23 6.10 11.68
N ASP A 119 19.01 6.70 12.56
CA ASP A 119 20.42 6.38 12.73
C ASP A 119 20.60 5.33 13.84
N ILE A 120 21.24 4.22 13.51
CA ILE A 120 21.55 3.13 14.43
C ILE A 120 23.03 3.16 14.76
N PRO A 121 23.44 3.26 16.05
CA PRO A 121 24.83 3.31 16.41
C PRO A 121 25.54 1.98 16.11
N ILE A 122 26.75 2.08 15.54
CA ILE A 122 27.62 0.93 15.35
C ILE A 122 28.20 0.54 16.71
N THR A 123 27.91 -0.69 17.15
CA THR A 123 28.38 -1.26 18.39
C THR A 123 29.26 -2.47 18.14
N THR A 124 30.27 -2.68 18.97
CA THR A 124 31.12 -3.87 18.99
C THR A 124 31.25 -4.41 20.39
N THR A 125 31.85 -5.58 20.55
CA THR A 125 32.17 -6.15 21.87
C THR A 125 33.09 -5.26 22.71
N GLU A 126 33.94 -4.45 22.06
CA GLU A 126 34.86 -3.52 22.72
C GLU A 126 34.18 -2.16 23.01
N TYR A 127 33.20 -1.76 22.18
CA TYR A 127 32.46 -0.51 22.27
C TYR A 127 30.93 -0.78 22.27
N PRO A 128 30.39 -1.37 23.34
CA PRO A 128 28.97 -1.73 23.40
C PRO A 128 28.03 -0.53 23.44
N ASP A 129 28.50 0.62 23.90
CA ASP A 129 27.74 1.86 23.95
C ASP A 129 27.81 2.68 22.64
N GLY A 130 28.50 2.16 21.61
CA GLY A 130 28.67 2.83 20.32
C GLY A 130 29.90 3.77 20.30
N GLY A 131 29.83 4.86 19.52
CA GLY A 131 30.93 5.83 19.36
C GLY A 131 31.82 5.58 18.16
N LEU A 132 31.52 4.55 17.34
CA LEU A 132 32.21 4.22 16.09
C LEU A 132 31.55 4.81 14.83
N GLY A 133 30.41 5.50 15.01
CA GLY A 133 29.58 6.01 13.93
C GLY A 133 28.18 5.40 13.94
N ASN A 134 27.37 5.74 12.94
CA ASN A 134 26.02 5.25 12.76
C ASN A 134 25.85 4.63 11.37
N PHE A 135 24.88 3.78 11.21
CA PHE A 135 24.35 3.33 9.93
C PHE A 135 22.85 3.53 9.88
N SER A 136 22.30 3.76 8.69
CA SER A 136 20.85 3.97 8.50
C SER A 136 20.33 3.05 7.43
N PRO A 137 19.50 2.04 7.79
CA PRO A 137 18.83 1.23 6.79
C PRO A 137 17.87 2.09 5.96
N SER A 138 17.74 1.80 4.68
CA SER A 138 16.87 2.53 3.76
C SER A 138 16.23 1.57 2.76
N LEU A 139 14.92 1.73 2.58
CA LEU A 139 14.14 1.01 1.56
C LEU A 139 13.58 2.05 0.60
N LEU A 140 13.80 1.85 -0.69
CA LEU A 140 13.37 2.75 -1.76
C LEU A 140 12.59 1.98 -2.83
N ASN A 141 11.40 2.44 -3.13
CA ASN A 141 10.55 1.91 -4.19
C ASN A 141 10.20 3.01 -5.18
N VAL A 142 10.48 2.79 -6.46
CA VAL A 142 10.14 3.71 -7.56
C VAL A 142 9.24 2.97 -8.53
N GLY A 143 8.02 3.48 -8.73
CA GLY A 143 7.04 2.92 -9.65
C GLY A 143 6.76 3.85 -10.83
N ILE A 144 6.87 3.34 -12.05
CA ILE A 144 6.45 4.01 -13.28
C ILE A 144 5.19 3.32 -13.78
N SER A 145 4.12 4.06 -13.99
CA SER A 145 2.81 3.52 -14.35
C SER A 145 2.29 4.06 -15.67
N TYR A 146 1.51 3.21 -16.34
CA TYR A 146 0.68 3.61 -17.45
C TYR A 146 -0.74 3.12 -17.22
N GLY A 147 -1.69 4.04 -17.19
CA GLY A 147 -3.12 3.77 -17.09
C GLY A 147 -3.84 4.16 -18.38
N LYS A 148 -4.83 3.36 -18.77
CA LYS A 148 -5.60 3.57 -19.99
C LYS A 148 -7.09 3.34 -19.77
N THR A 149 -7.90 4.24 -20.30
CA THR A 149 -9.34 4.10 -20.45
C THR A 149 -9.63 3.35 -21.74
N PHE A 150 -10.19 2.14 -21.65
CA PHE A 150 -10.57 1.32 -22.80
C PHE A 150 -12.00 1.59 -23.25
N SER A 151 -12.87 1.90 -22.30
CA SER A 151 -14.24 2.32 -22.53
C SER A 151 -14.71 3.15 -21.33
N ASN A 152 -15.92 3.68 -21.37
CA ASN A 152 -16.51 4.41 -20.24
C ASN A 152 -16.56 3.57 -18.95
N SER A 153 -16.60 2.25 -19.08
CA SER A 153 -16.71 1.33 -17.95
C SER A 153 -15.39 0.64 -17.58
N ILE A 154 -14.42 0.53 -18.49
CA ILE A 154 -13.22 -0.30 -18.28
C ILE A 154 -11.98 0.57 -18.29
N HIS A 155 -11.27 0.54 -17.19
CA HIS A 155 -10.01 1.23 -16.96
C HIS A 155 -8.98 0.21 -16.49
N ALA A 156 -7.82 0.19 -17.14
CA ALA A 156 -6.76 -0.75 -16.78
C ALA A 156 -5.39 -0.08 -16.84
N GLY A 157 -4.41 -0.69 -16.18
CA GLY A 157 -3.05 -0.17 -16.19
C GLY A 157 -2.05 -1.17 -15.65
N PHE A 158 -0.80 -0.78 -15.73
CA PHE A 158 0.32 -1.52 -15.14
C PHE A 158 1.33 -0.55 -14.51
N VAL A 159 2.11 -1.06 -13.57
CA VAL A 159 3.25 -0.37 -12.92
C VAL A 159 4.47 -1.25 -13.08
N LEU A 160 5.58 -0.67 -13.48
CA LEU A 160 6.90 -1.25 -13.32
C LEU A 160 7.55 -0.63 -12.08
N LYS A 161 7.92 -1.46 -11.12
CA LYS A 161 8.57 -1.05 -9.86
C LYS A 161 10.04 -1.42 -9.89
N VAL A 162 10.87 -0.52 -9.40
CA VAL A 162 12.26 -0.76 -9.03
C VAL A 162 12.33 -0.70 -7.50
N ILE A 163 12.93 -1.70 -6.91
CA ILE A 163 13.01 -1.92 -5.47
C ILE A 163 14.48 -1.90 -5.08
N SER A 164 14.83 -1.15 -4.05
CA SER A 164 16.18 -1.11 -3.50
C SER A 164 16.10 -1.13 -1.98
N GLU A 165 16.75 -2.11 -1.38
CA GLU A 165 16.92 -2.23 0.06
C GLU A 165 18.41 -2.13 0.38
N SER A 166 18.79 -1.30 1.34
CA SER A 166 20.19 -1.14 1.74
C SER A 166 20.34 -1.04 3.25
N ILE A 167 21.39 -1.65 3.76
CA ILE A 167 21.82 -1.56 5.14
C ILE A 167 23.34 -1.60 5.19
N SER A 168 23.99 -0.51 5.64
CA SER A 168 25.46 -0.40 5.63
C SER A 168 26.03 -0.75 4.25
N ASP A 169 26.93 -1.73 4.18
CA ASP A 169 27.64 -2.17 2.98
C ASP A 169 26.96 -3.36 2.26
N VAL A 170 25.65 -3.56 2.52
CA VAL A 170 24.85 -4.63 1.92
C VAL A 170 23.61 -4.04 1.27
N SER A 171 23.30 -4.46 0.05
CA SER A 171 22.09 -4.05 -0.68
C SER A 171 21.44 -5.20 -1.44
N ALA A 172 20.13 -5.07 -1.66
CA ALA A 172 19.38 -5.93 -2.57
C ALA A 172 18.57 -5.04 -3.53
N GLU A 173 18.61 -5.38 -4.80
CA GLU A 173 17.88 -4.69 -5.84
C GLU A 173 16.94 -5.66 -6.56
N GLY A 174 15.78 -5.17 -6.97
CA GLY A 174 14.78 -5.97 -7.67
C GLY A 174 13.84 -5.16 -8.53
N VAL A 175 13.07 -5.89 -9.31
CA VAL A 175 12.00 -5.32 -10.14
C VAL A 175 10.72 -6.09 -9.92
N ALA A 176 9.58 -5.38 -9.96
CA ALA A 176 8.26 -5.98 -9.88
C ALA A 176 7.29 -5.31 -10.84
N ILE A 177 6.23 -6.02 -11.17
CA ILE A 177 5.14 -5.52 -12.01
C ILE A 177 3.83 -5.67 -11.23
N ASP A 178 3.03 -4.59 -11.25
CA ASP A 178 1.63 -4.63 -10.83
C ASP A 178 0.75 -4.43 -12.06
N ALA A 179 -0.41 -5.10 -12.08
CA ALA A 179 -1.44 -4.90 -13.09
C ALA A 179 -2.80 -4.77 -12.42
N GLY A 180 -3.66 -3.89 -12.92
CA GLY A 180 -4.96 -3.68 -12.33
C GLY A 180 -6.02 -3.22 -13.32
N ILE A 181 -7.25 -3.59 -13.02
CA ILE A 181 -8.44 -3.24 -13.79
C ILE A 181 -9.49 -2.68 -12.83
N GLN A 182 -10.16 -1.61 -13.24
CA GLN A 182 -11.39 -1.11 -12.63
C GLN A 182 -12.52 -1.16 -13.64
N TYR A 183 -13.67 -1.62 -13.17
CA TYR A 183 -14.91 -1.67 -13.92
C TYR A 183 -15.97 -0.83 -13.21
N VAL A 184 -16.48 0.18 -13.91
CA VAL A 184 -17.49 1.12 -13.42
C VAL A 184 -18.79 0.86 -14.16
N THR A 185 -19.89 0.72 -13.44
CA THR A 185 -21.20 0.43 -14.00
C THR A 185 -22.33 1.03 -13.17
N GLY A 186 -23.57 0.77 -13.56
CA GLY A 186 -24.76 1.35 -12.95
C GLY A 186 -25.26 2.59 -13.71
N ALA A 187 -26.53 2.91 -13.55
CA ALA A 187 -27.16 4.04 -14.26
C ALA A 187 -26.55 5.41 -13.87
N LEU A 188 -25.89 5.48 -12.71
CA LEU A 188 -25.23 6.67 -12.17
C LEU A 188 -23.72 6.45 -11.99
N GLU A 189 -23.14 5.46 -12.67
CA GLU A 189 -21.71 5.07 -12.52
C GLU A 189 -21.33 4.82 -11.05
N ASN A 190 -22.24 4.29 -10.27
CA ASN A 190 -22.15 4.18 -8.82
C ASN A 190 -21.82 2.78 -8.30
N ILE A 191 -21.55 1.84 -9.20
CA ILE A 191 -21.13 0.47 -8.88
C ILE A 191 -19.71 0.28 -9.41
N HIS A 192 -18.82 -0.13 -8.56
CA HIS A 192 -17.39 -0.29 -8.87
C HIS A 192 -16.92 -1.69 -8.55
N PHE A 193 -16.15 -2.26 -9.45
CA PHE A 193 -15.42 -3.50 -9.24
C PHE A 193 -13.95 -3.28 -9.58
N GLY A 194 -13.08 -3.97 -8.89
CA GLY A 194 -11.65 -3.89 -9.14
C GLY A 194 -10.98 -5.23 -8.91
N ILE A 195 -9.97 -5.49 -9.73
CA ILE A 195 -9.02 -6.58 -9.53
C ILE A 195 -7.62 -6.04 -9.76
N THR A 196 -6.69 -6.41 -8.90
CA THR A 196 -5.29 -6.04 -9.07
C THR A 196 -4.39 -7.19 -8.62
N LEU A 197 -3.32 -7.39 -9.36
CA LEU A 197 -2.26 -8.33 -9.05
C LEU A 197 -0.99 -7.52 -8.85
N LYS A 198 -0.32 -7.71 -7.70
CA LYS A 198 0.76 -6.84 -7.24
C LYS A 198 2.03 -7.62 -6.97
N ASN A 199 3.16 -6.94 -7.13
CA ASN A 199 4.48 -7.38 -6.74
C ASN A 199 4.91 -8.70 -7.42
N ILE A 200 4.61 -8.86 -8.70
CA ILE A 200 5.10 -10.00 -9.49
C ILE A 200 6.50 -9.66 -9.98
N GLY A 201 7.49 -10.43 -9.58
CA GLY A 201 8.87 -10.22 -10.02
C GLY A 201 9.77 -11.42 -9.72
N PRO A 202 11.02 -11.38 -10.20
CA PRO A 202 12.04 -12.36 -9.85
C PRO A 202 12.40 -12.25 -8.36
N THR A 203 13.06 -13.27 -7.86
CA THR A 203 13.62 -13.26 -6.51
C THR A 203 14.72 -12.20 -6.37
N MET A 204 14.82 -11.60 -5.19
CA MET A 204 15.89 -10.67 -4.82
C MET A 204 16.96 -11.39 -3.98
N LYS A 205 18.15 -10.80 -3.92
CA LYS A 205 19.27 -11.34 -3.17
C LYS A 205 20.14 -10.21 -2.66
N PHE A 206 20.49 -10.24 -1.39
CA PHE A 206 21.45 -9.30 -0.83
C PHE A 206 22.87 -9.53 -1.36
N SER A 207 23.63 -8.46 -1.56
CA SER A 207 25.03 -8.47 -1.99
C SER A 207 25.78 -7.29 -1.37
N GLY A 208 27.08 -7.38 -1.26
CA GLY A 208 27.94 -6.32 -0.74
C GLY A 208 29.05 -6.84 0.16
N ASP A 209 30.00 -5.95 0.43
CA ASP A 209 31.22 -6.28 1.20
C ASP A 209 30.92 -6.62 2.67
N GLY A 210 29.81 -6.13 3.21
CA GLY A 210 29.34 -6.46 4.56
C GLY A 210 29.01 -7.95 4.77
N LEU A 211 28.88 -8.74 3.69
CA LEU A 211 28.73 -10.20 3.73
C LEU A 211 30.03 -10.96 3.65
N SER A 212 31.17 -10.26 3.58
CA SER A 212 32.51 -10.86 3.51
C SER A 212 33.11 -11.01 4.90
N LEU A 213 33.79 -12.12 5.11
CA LEU A 213 34.55 -12.37 6.33
C LEU A 213 35.96 -12.85 5.98
N ARG A 214 36.93 -12.54 6.85
CA ARG A 214 38.28 -13.09 6.77
C ARG A 214 38.36 -14.35 7.61
N ALA A 215 38.75 -15.44 6.99
CA ALA A 215 38.92 -16.73 7.67
C ALA A 215 40.15 -17.50 7.16
N PHE A 216 40.65 -18.36 8.02
CA PHE A 216 41.65 -19.34 7.63
C PHE A 216 40.95 -20.58 7.06
N ILE A 217 41.43 -21.04 5.92
CA ILE A 217 41.00 -22.35 5.38
C ILE A 217 41.90 -23.42 6.04
N PRO A 218 41.35 -24.53 6.53
CA PRO A 218 42.16 -25.61 7.11
C PRO A 218 43.30 -26.04 6.18
N GLY A 219 44.54 -26.03 6.70
CA GLY A 219 45.75 -26.38 5.92
C GLY A 219 46.40 -25.21 5.16
N GLN A 220 45.91 -23.98 5.33
CA GLN A 220 46.50 -22.78 4.77
C GLN A 220 46.90 -21.81 5.91
N GLU A 221 48.07 -21.19 5.79
CA GLU A 221 48.57 -20.20 6.78
C GLU A 221 48.09 -18.76 6.47
N THR A 222 47.48 -18.55 5.31
CA THR A 222 47.04 -17.25 4.83
C THR A 222 45.54 -17.06 5.10
N GLN A 223 45.16 -15.85 5.50
CA GLN A 223 43.73 -15.49 5.59
C GLN A 223 43.17 -15.23 4.19
N PHE A 224 41.96 -15.73 3.98
CA PHE A 224 41.19 -15.51 2.76
C PHE A 224 39.95 -14.66 3.09
N THR A 225 39.55 -13.80 2.14
CA THR A 225 38.25 -13.16 2.19
C THR A 225 37.22 -14.14 1.62
N LEU A 226 36.28 -14.58 2.45
CA LEU A 226 35.22 -15.51 2.09
C LEU A 226 33.89 -14.75 2.10
N GLU A 227 33.09 -14.91 1.06
CA GLU A 227 31.74 -14.40 1.02
C GLU A 227 30.79 -15.41 1.68
N GLN A 228 29.95 -14.92 2.60
CA GLN A 228 28.91 -15.74 3.23
C GLN A 228 27.89 -16.18 2.19
N ARG A 229 27.49 -17.45 2.27
CA ARG A 229 26.40 -17.94 1.43
C ARG A 229 25.10 -17.22 1.78
N LYS A 230 24.41 -16.74 0.77
CA LYS A 230 23.16 -16.01 0.87
C LYS A 230 22.10 -16.66 -0.03
N ASP A 231 20.89 -16.79 0.46
CA ASP A 231 19.75 -17.27 -0.31
C ASP A 231 18.99 -16.09 -0.90
N ALA A 232 18.28 -16.35 -2.00
CA ALA A 232 17.35 -15.40 -2.60
C ALA A 232 16.01 -15.48 -1.88
N PHE A 233 15.28 -14.36 -1.82
CA PHE A 233 13.94 -14.28 -1.27
C PHE A 233 12.94 -13.86 -2.35
N GLU A 234 11.70 -14.30 -2.19
CA GLU A 234 10.61 -13.97 -3.12
C GLU A 234 9.95 -12.64 -2.73
N LEU A 235 9.31 -11.99 -3.71
CA LEU A 235 8.53 -10.78 -3.48
C LEU A 235 7.13 -11.12 -2.94
N PRO A 236 6.54 -10.26 -2.07
CA PRO A 236 5.25 -10.52 -1.45
C PRO A 236 4.10 -10.26 -2.43
N THR A 237 3.84 -11.22 -3.32
CA THR A 237 2.79 -11.15 -4.33
C THR A 237 1.41 -11.15 -3.69
N GLN A 238 0.52 -10.30 -4.18
CA GLN A 238 -0.87 -10.18 -3.73
C GLN A 238 -1.85 -10.18 -4.91
N LEU A 239 -2.98 -10.86 -4.74
CA LEU A 239 -4.17 -10.70 -5.55
C LEU A 239 -5.24 -9.99 -4.71
N VAL A 240 -5.74 -8.86 -5.19
CA VAL A 240 -6.81 -8.12 -4.50
C VAL A 240 -8.01 -8.01 -5.41
N ILE A 241 -9.18 -8.38 -4.88
CA ILE A 241 -10.48 -8.27 -5.56
C ILE A 241 -11.38 -7.41 -4.69
N GLY A 242 -11.99 -6.39 -5.25
CA GLY A 242 -12.82 -5.46 -4.50
C GLY A 242 -14.06 -5.02 -5.24
N ALA A 243 -15.03 -4.58 -4.44
CA ALA A 243 -16.25 -3.96 -4.93
C ALA A 243 -16.61 -2.75 -4.08
N GLY A 244 -17.37 -1.84 -4.65
CA GLY A 244 -17.85 -0.69 -3.93
C GLY A 244 -19.11 -0.10 -4.54
N TYR A 245 -19.83 0.65 -3.72
CA TYR A 245 -21.08 1.28 -4.09
C TYR A 245 -21.15 2.71 -3.56
N ASP A 246 -21.49 3.66 -4.44
CA ASP A 246 -21.70 5.06 -4.10
C ASP A 246 -23.21 5.31 -3.91
N PHE A 247 -23.60 5.66 -2.68
CA PHE A 247 -24.91 6.20 -2.36
C PHE A 247 -24.87 7.70 -2.59
N LEU A 248 -25.53 8.16 -3.64
CA LEU A 248 -25.59 9.57 -4.02
C LEU A 248 -26.85 10.18 -3.39
N PHE A 249 -26.70 11.28 -2.67
CA PHE A 249 -27.77 12.02 -2.02
C PHE A 249 -27.90 13.40 -2.65
N GLU A 250 -28.99 14.09 -2.34
CA GLU A 250 -29.18 15.48 -2.72
C GLU A 250 -28.07 16.38 -2.14
N ASN A 251 -27.85 17.54 -2.75
CA ASN A 251 -26.82 18.53 -2.35
C ASN A 251 -25.37 18.05 -2.41
N ASP A 252 -25.02 17.16 -3.34
CA ASP A 252 -23.66 16.65 -3.56
C ASP A 252 -23.07 15.92 -2.34
N TYR A 253 -23.90 15.30 -1.52
CA TYR A 253 -23.46 14.38 -0.50
C TYR A 253 -23.33 12.97 -1.08
N ARG A 254 -22.24 12.29 -0.74
CA ARG A 254 -21.99 10.91 -1.15
C ARG A 254 -21.55 10.07 0.05
N PHE A 255 -22.15 8.90 0.20
CA PHE A 255 -21.62 7.87 1.08
C PHE A 255 -21.17 6.69 0.22
N THR A 256 -19.91 6.33 0.34
CA THR A 256 -19.30 5.22 -0.37
C THR A 256 -19.08 4.07 0.60
N LEU A 257 -19.54 2.88 0.25
CA LEU A 257 -19.22 1.64 0.93
C LEU A 257 -18.34 0.79 0.01
N ALA A 258 -17.21 0.33 0.52
CA ALA A 258 -16.27 -0.48 -0.25
C ALA A 258 -15.73 -1.65 0.57
N GLY A 259 -15.34 -2.71 -0.13
CA GLY A 259 -14.67 -3.84 0.48
C GLY A 259 -13.80 -4.60 -0.50
N ASN A 260 -12.76 -5.24 0.04
CA ASN A 260 -11.85 -6.07 -0.73
C ASN A 260 -11.51 -7.36 0.02
N PHE A 261 -11.25 -8.37 -0.76
CA PHE A 261 -10.54 -9.58 -0.38
C PHE A 261 -9.12 -9.50 -0.93
N THR A 262 -8.13 -9.72 -0.06
CA THR A 262 -6.71 -9.76 -0.41
C THR A 262 -6.19 -11.16 -0.15
N SER A 263 -5.76 -11.84 -1.21
CA SER A 263 -5.04 -13.10 -1.11
C SER A 263 -3.54 -12.83 -1.11
N ASN A 264 -2.88 -13.29 -0.06
CA ASN A 264 -1.45 -13.10 0.18
C ASN A 264 -0.69 -14.40 -0.07
N SER A 265 0.38 -14.36 -0.88
CA SER A 265 1.18 -15.56 -1.17
C SER A 265 2.03 -16.03 0.03
N PHE A 266 2.33 -15.14 0.98
CA PHE A 266 3.28 -15.38 2.08
C PHE A 266 2.76 -15.04 3.48
N THR A 267 1.50 -14.66 3.57
CA THR A 267 0.83 -14.37 4.84
C THR A 267 -0.63 -14.82 4.76
N LYS A 268 -1.39 -14.54 5.80
CA LYS A 268 -2.82 -14.82 5.82
C LYS A 268 -3.59 -13.90 4.89
N ASP A 269 -4.72 -14.39 4.40
CA ASP A 269 -5.67 -13.57 3.65
C ASP A 269 -6.33 -12.52 4.52
N GLN A 270 -6.75 -11.45 3.87
CA GLN A 270 -7.39 -10.32 4.54
C GLN A 270 -8.72 -9.96 3.88
N ILE A 271 -9.70 -9.61 4.70
CA ILE A 271 -10.95 -9.00 4.27
C ILE A 271 -10.99 -7.58 4.82
N THR A 272 -11.15 -6.61 3.94
CA THR A 272 -11.22 -5.20 4.33
C THR A 272 -12.58 -4.63 3.96
N LEU A 273 -13.18 -3.91 4.90
CA LEU A 273 -14.41 -3.13 4.70
C LEU A 273 -14.17 -1.68 5.12
N GLY A 274 -14.74 -0.75 4.40
CA GLY A 274 -14.59 0.67 4.71
C GLY A 274 -15.70 1.52 4.14
N GLY A 275 -15.88 2.70 4.75
CA GLY A 275 -16.82 3.72 4.31
C GLY A 275 -16.18 5.09 4.22
N GLU A 276 -16.61 5.86 3.23
CA GLU A 276 -16.28 7.28 3.06
C GLU A 276 -17.57 8.11 3.00
N LEU A 277 -17.66 9.13 3.82
CA LEU A 277 -18.67 10.17 3.73
C LEU A 277 -18.05 11.43 3.13
N SER A 278 -18.49 11.81 1.93
CA SER A 278 -18.09 13.05 1.26
C SER A 278 -19.17 14.11 1.41
N LEU A 279 -18.77 15.26 1.93
CA LEU A 279 -19.61 16.44 2.14
C LEU A 279 -19.24 17.48 1.08
N LYS A 280 -19.94 17.48 -0.05
CA LYS A 280 -19.75 18.40 -1.20
C LYS A 280 -18.33 18.42 -1.74
N ASP A 281 -17.59 17.30 -1.60
CA ASP A 281 -16.18 17.17 -1.94
C ASP A 281 -15.22 18.18 -1.26
N TYR A 282 -15.70 18.91 -0.24
CA TYR A 282 -14.85 19.78 0.58
C TYR A 282 -14.27 19.05 1.79
N VAL A 283 -15.08 18.20 2.43
CA VAL A 283 -14.66 17.40 3.58
C VAL A 283 -15.07 15.97 3.35
N MET A 284 -14.12 15.06 3.53
CA MET A 284 -14.36 13.63 3.41
C MET A 284 -13.90 12.96 4.70
N LEU A 285 -14.76 12.13 5.28
CA LEU A 285 -14.48 11.36 6.49
C LEU A 285 -14.45 9.88 6.11
N ARG A 286 -13.48 9.14 6.62
CA ARG A 286 -13.26 7.73 6.31
C ARG A 286 -13.05 6.92 7.54
N ALA A 287 -13.55 5.69 7.49
CA ALA A 287 -13.20 4.65 8.45
C ALA A 287 -13.19 3.30 7.73
N GLY A 288 -12.34 2.41 8.19
CA GLY A 288 -12.23 1.06 7.63
C GLY A 288 -11.64 0.08 8.63
N TYR A 289 -11.89 -1.18 8.37
CA TYR A 289 -11.40 -2.28 9.17
C TYR A 289 -10.88 -3.41 8.26
N THR A 290 -9.68 -3.87 8.54
CA THR A 290 -9.09 -5.07 7.92
C THR A 290 -9.14 -6.21 8.91
N TYR A 291 -9.82 -7.28 8.54
CA TYR A 291 -9.84 -8.53 9.27
C TYR A 291 -8.82 -9.51 8.68
N GLU A 292 -8.06 -10.13 9.56
CA GLU A 292 -7.15 -11.24 9.29
C GLU A 292 -7.35 -12.28 10.39
N ASP A 293 -7.24 -13.55 10.06
CA ASP A 293 -7.39 -14.61 11.05
C ASP A 293 -6.35 -14.46 12.18
N GLY A 294 -6.80 -14.51 13.45
CA GLY A 294 -5.96 -14.28 14.62
C GLY A 294 -5.62 -12.82 14.92
N ILE A 295 -6.24 -11.83 14.26
CA ILE A 295 -5.93 -10.39 14.47
C ILE A 295 -6.21 -9.92 15.92
N TRP A 296 -7.07 -10.61 16.65
CA TRP A 296 -7.40 -10.32 18.05
C TRP A 296 -6.59 -11.14 19.04
N ASP A 297 -5.78 -12.09 18.56
CA ASP A 297 -4.91 -12.88 19.42
C ASP A 297 -3.77 -12.02 19.94
N LYS A 298 -3.12 -12.47 21.00
CA LYS A 298 -1.92 -11.81 21.50
C LYS A 298 -0.76 -12.01 20.51
N ILE A 299 0.10 -10.99 20.37
CA ILE A 299 1.30 -11.06 19.49
C ILE A 299 2.25 -12.20 19.90
N GLU A 300 2.24 -12.60 21.16
CA GLU A 300 3.06 -13.70 21.69
C GLU A 300 2.64 -15.09 21.19
N THR A 301 1.48 -15.19 20.52
CA THR A 301 1.00 -16.44 19.95
C THR A 301 1.40 -16.55 18.49
N ASP A 302 1.77 -17.74 18.02
CA ASP A 302 2.10 -18.03 16.62
C ASP A 302 0.92 -17.75 15.65
N MET A 303 -0.23 -17.39 16.19
CA MET A 303 -1.45 -17.14 15.41
C MET A 303 -1.49 -15.74 14.80
N ARG A 304 -0.76 -14.76 15.34
CA ARG A 304 -0.80 -13.38 14.87
C ARG A 304 0.46 -13.00 14.10
N THR A 305 0.28 -12.63 12.84
CA THR A 305 1.38 -12.27 11.92
C THR A 305 1.51 -10.76 11.68
N ASN A 306 0.55 -9.97 12.19
CA ASN A 306 0.47 -8.54 11.88
C ASN A 306 0.41 -7.69 13.16
N VAL A 307 1.19 -6.62 13.21
CA VAL A 307 1.20 -5.64 14.32
C VAL A 307 -0.02 -4.73 14.32
N THR A 308 -0.73 -4.60 13.20
CA THR A 308 -1.93 -3.76 13.10
C THR A 308 -3.14 -4.42 13.74
N LYS A 309 -4.04 -3.61 14.35
CA LYS A 309 -5.32 -4.08 14.92
C LYS A 309 -6.49 -4.00 13.91
N GLY A 310 -6.18 -3.67 12.67
CA GLY A 310 -7.13 -3.62 11.56
C GLY A 310 -7.92 -2.32 11.42
N LEU A 311 -8.14 -1.55 12.49
CA LEU A 311 -8.93 -0.33 12.45
C LEU A 311 -8.11 0.84 11.90
N ALA A 312 -8.71 1.58 10.95
CA ALA A 312 -8.18 2.83 10.41
C ALA A 312 -9.28 3.89 10.35
N ALA A 313 -8.87 5.14 10.48
CA ALA A 313 -9.74 6.30 10.29
C ALA A 313 -8.94 7.44 9.64
N GLY A 314 -9.62 8.32 8.91
CA GLY A 314 -8.97 9.44 8.27
C GLY A 314 -9.95 10.49 7.79
N PHE A 315 -9.42 11.65 7.43
CA PHE A 315 -10.19 12.72 6.82
C PHE A 315 -9.40 13.44 5.74
N THR A 316 -10.11 14.10 4.87
CA THR A 316 -9.58 15.02 3.85
C THR A 316 -10.30 16.34 3.98
N VAL A 317 -9.54 17.43 3.86
CA VAL A 317 -10.07 18.77 3.60
C VAL A 317 -9.59 19.19 2.22
N GLN A 318 -10.52 19.52 1.33
CA GLN A 318 -10.24 19.91 -0.04
C GLN A 318 -10.76 21.32 -0.32
N VAL A 319 -9.93 22.13 -0.95
CA VAL A 319 -10.28 23.50 -1.36
C VAL A 319 -10.14 23.61 -2.87
N PRO A 320 -11.19 24.02 -3.59
CA PRO A 320 -11.09 24.29 -5.01
C PRO A 320 -10.19 25.51 -5.24
N LEU A 321 -9.15 25.36 -6.07
CA LEU A 321 -8.28 26.47 -6.49
C LEU A 321 -8.90 27.25 -7.65
N ASN A 322 -9.48 26.52 -8.59
CA ASN A 322 -10.22 27.09 -9.71
C ASN A 322 -11.41 26.17 -10.03
N LYS A 323 -12.62 26.71 -9.93
CA LYS A 323 -13.86 25.97 -10.18
C LYS A 323 -14.12 25.69 -11.67
N GLU A 324 -13.59 26.52 -12.55
CA GLU A 324 -13.80 26.38 -14.00
C GLU A 324 -13.03 25.19 -14.59
N ASN A 325 -11.79 24.97 -14.15
CA ASN A 325 -10.95 23.85 -14.62
C ASN A 325 -10.93 22.68 -13.66
N GLY A 326 -11.61 22.79 -12.49
CA GLY A 326 -11.70 21.74 -11.49
C GLY A 326 -10.42 21.48 -10.70
N SER A 327 -9.49 22.46 -10.69
CA SER A 327 -8.26 22.35 -9.89
C SER A 327 -8.57 22.45 -8.40
N ALA A 328 -7.93 21.61 -7.60
CA ALA A 328 -8.12 21.56 -6.17
C ALA A 328 -6.81 21.31 -5.42
N PHE A 329 -6.75 21.81 -4.20
CA PHE A 329 -5.75 21.46 -3.20
C PHE A 329 -6.41 20.70 -2.07
N SER A 330 -5.83 19.61 -1.60
CA SER A 330 -6.34 18.87 -0.45
C SER A 330 -5.22 18.49 0.52
N VAL A 331 -5.62 18.37 1.79
CA VAL A 331 -4.82 17.84 2.87
C VAL A 331 -5.53 16.60 3.41
N ASP A 332 -4.79 15.51 3.49
CA ASP A 332 -5.27 14.22 3.95
C ASP A 332 -4.58 13.87 5.27
N TYR A 333 -5.32 13.29 6.20
CA TYR A 333 -4.78 12.70 7.42
C TYR A 333 -5.36 11.32 7.64
N SER A 334 -4.55 10.40 8.13
CA SER A 334 -5.00 9.08 8.54
C SER A 334 -4.30 8.56 9.78
N TYR A 335 -5.02 7.71 10.49
CA TYR A 335 -4.55 6.98 11.65
C TYR A 335 -4.90 5.50 11.50
N ARG A 336 -3.94 4.61 11.76
CA ARG A 336 -4.14 3.16 11.81
C ARG A 336 -3.70 2.64 13.17
N THR A 337 -4.55 1.84 13.80
CA THR A 337 -4.27 1.25 15.11
C THR A 337 -3.22 0.16 15.01
N THR A 338 -2.29 0.14 15.96
CA THR A 338 -1.27 -0.90 16.10
C THR A 338 -1.23 -1.43 17.52
N ASP A 339 -0.63 -2.59 17.70
CA ASP A 339 -0.31 -3.12 19.02
C ASP A 339 1.12 -2.71 19.40
N HIS A 340 1.38 -2.53 20.70
CA HIS A 340 2.66 -2.13 21.31
C HIS A 340 3.20 -0.76 20.87
N PHE A 341 2.67 -0.14 19.81
CA PHE A 341 3.03 1.18 19.32
C PHE A 341 1.84 2.14 19.38
N LYS A 342 2.11 3.43 19.25
CA LYS A 342 1.08 4.49 19.29
C LYS A 342 0.35 4.68 17.96
N GLY A 343 0.33 3.65 17.11
CA GLY A 343 -0.31 3.67 15.78
C GLY A 343 0.59 4.22 14.67
N ASN A 344 0.04 4.22 13.45
CA ASN A 344 0.64 4.86 12.30
C ASN A 344 -0.11 6.16 12.01
N HIS A 345 0.61 7.26 11.89
CA HIS A 345 0.06 8.56 11.55
C HIS A 345 0.57 8.99 10.20
N SER A 346 -0.33 9.28 9.27
CA SER A 346 0.04 9.73 7.93
C SER A 346 -0.62 11.06 7.61
N ILE A 347 0.13 11.96 7.00
CA ILE A 347 -0.34 13.23 6.47
C ILE A 347 0.05 13.33 5.00
N GLY A 348 -0.86 13.81 4.16
CA GLY A 348 -0.63 14.01 2.74
C GLY A 348 -1.13 15.37 2.27
N ALA A 349 -0.48 15.88 1.23
CA ALA A 349 -0.93 17.07 0.50
C ALA A 349 -1.03 16.71 -0.98
N ARG A 350 -2.12 17.13 -1.62
CA ARG A 350 -2.42 16.86 -3.02
C ARG A 350 -2.76 18.13 -3.76
N ILE A 351 -2.28 18.24 -4.99
CA ILE A 351 -2.71 19.25 -5.95
C ILE A 351 -3.17 18.53 -7.22
N SER A 352 -4.38 18.85 -7.69
CA SER A 352 -4.93 18.34 -8.94
C SER A 352 -5.31 19.50 -9.87
N PHE A 353 -5.05 19.32 -11.18
CA PHE A 353 -5.30 20.29 -12.24
C PHE A 353 -6.25 19.75 -13.31
#